data_dee209c6f5a4d12094d5dc2aec2e0528
#
_entry.id   dee209c6f5a4d12094d5dc2aec2e0528
#
_cell.length_a   1.000
_cell.length_b   1.000
_cell.length_c   1.000
_cell.angle_alpha   90.00
_cell.angle_beta   90.00
_cell.angle_gamma   90.00
#
_symmetry.space_group_name_H-M   'P 1'
#
loop_
_entity.id
_entity.type
_entity.pdbx_description
1 polymer ?
#
loop_
_entity_poly.entity_id
_entity_poly.type
_entity_poly.pdbx_seq_one_letter_code
_entity_poly.pdbx_strand_id
1 'polypeptide(L)'
;MNIQNLKQRLSPRNIGESIMRVVMRFPVAVLFLVTLTAMLSYLLLTENEPGRLILCVLCFLCAGTLISLATSLWGEEQSDKRRRWVAEGVSLVLCAIYCILLFLTDIIPDRGLPAFHIGNIAWIVAILILIPFGSFLKEKDDLKAWHFILSLCVAMLISGVVSGVMSGGLEGLLFGTAALFEFELNEKAATVIMLVCSVLLFGILFLALIPRGERKHNASAEMPSFLTKVVSWLLLPLLGCYIAVLYVYGINILIHWELPKGMLSWLVSAVMITYVLCYVLLYPQVLNKQSWQSKVLTFWLPIVILPLLVLMTVGVVRRFMDYGITAPRLYLLTLLIWFYAICIVMLVVPQKRFRWIALSFAALFVLSSGQPLNYYRLCRPILTAKIDKTMENKALTEEEMQKLQEDIAYMRTNYGEEYANRWAANDSTSGELAAHEKSWKIEYYNRSRHYISPQGFATFKWVNNMTDDSVAKVTVDSIYNGILHVGYQDAVLLFDTAAIRQAKQLEKPLLIPSLDGKVAFTPTNITITAYKDHKVEVQYSGYIFSKEE
;
A
#
# COMPACT_ATOMS: atom_id res chain seq x y z
N MET A 1 -38.86 18.13 10.45
CA MET A 1 -38.51 17.03 11.37
C MET A 1 -38.75 17.50 12.78
N ASN A 2 -39.66 16.88 13.55
CA ASN A 2 -40.16 17.42 14.82
C ASN A 2 -39.12 17.18 15.93
N ILE A 3 -38.70 18.21 16.66
CA ILE A 3 -37.67 18.20 17.73
C ILE A 3 -37.95 17.13 18.80
N GLN A 4 -39.26 16.87 19.10
CA GLN A 4 -39.68 15.82 20.01
C GLN A 4 -39.32 14.42 19.53
N ASN A 5 -39.43 14.15 18.23
CA ASN A 5 -39.01 12.88 17.62
C ASN A 5 -37.49 12.69 17.64
N LEU A 6 -36.71 13.80 17.58
CA LEU A 6 -35.26 13.76 17.69
C LEU A 6 -34.81 13.44 19.13
N LYS A 7 -35.42 14.09 20.14
CA LYS A 7 -35.16 13.82 21.56
C LYS A 7 -35.51 12.37 21.96
N GLN A 8 -36.60 11.82 21.43
CA GLN A 8 -36.96 10.44 21.65
C GLN A 8 -35.98 9.44 21.02
N ARG A 9 -35.47 9.74 19.82
CA ARG A 9 -34.48 8.90 19.14
C ARG A 9 -33.07 8.96 19.76
N LEU A 10 -32.68 10.10 20.33
CA LEU A 10 -31.40 10.32 21.02
C LEU A 10 -31.46 10.01 22.53
N SER A 11 -32.54 9.43 23.03
CA SER A 11 -32.60 8.96 24.41
C SER A 11 -31.52 7.89 24.66
N PRO A 12 -30.75 7.96 25.77
CA PRO A 12 -29.75 6.97 26.15
C PRO A 12 -30.27 5.52 26.10
N ARG A 13 -31.54 5.33 26.43
CA ARG A 13 -32.23 4.04 26.36
C ARG A 13 -32.32 3.51 24.93
N ASN A 14 -32.67 4.38 23.97
CA ASN A 14 -32.79 3.99 22.55
C ASN A 14 -31.42 3.73 21.90
N ILE A 15 -30.38 4.43 22.34
CA ILE A 15 -29.00 4.18 21.94
C ILE A 15 -28.55 2.82 22.48
N GLY A 16 -28.78 2.55 23.76
CA GLY A 16 -28.45 1.26 24.37
C GLY A 16 -29.17 0.08 23.70
N GLU A 17 -30.47 0.23 23.40
CA GLU A 17 -31.24 -0.78 22.68
C GLU A 17 -30.73 -0.98 21.23
N SER A 18 -30.21 0.07 20.62
CA SER A 18 -29.62 -0.03 19.28
C SER A 18 -28.28 -0.77 19.30
N ILE A 19 -27.42 -0.46 20.28
CA ILE A 19 -26.15 -1.19 20.48
C ILE A 19 -26.45 -2.66 20.81
N MET A 20 -27.40 -2.93 21.71
CA MET A 20 -27.76 -4.32 22.06
C MET A 20 -28.24 -5.10 20.83
N ARG A 21 -28.99 -4.48 19.92
CA ARG A 21 -29.39 -5.11 18.64
C ARG A 21 -28.19 -5.46 17.76
N VAL A 22 -27.14 -4.63 17.73
CA VAL A 22 -25.89 -4.92 17.00
C VAL A 22 -25.16 -6.09 17.64
N VAL A 23 -25.01 -6.07 18.97
CA VAL A 23 -24.36 -7.15 19.73
C VAL A 23 -25.09 -8.49 19.51
N MET A 24 -26.42 -8.50 19.56
CA MET A 24 -27.21 -9.72 19.31
C MET A 24 -27.13 -10.21 17.87
N ARG A 25 -26.90 -9.31 16.92
CA ARG A 25 -26.76 -9.68 15.49
C ARG A 25 -25.37 -10.22 15.16
N PHE A 26 -24.33 -9.59 15.68
CA PHE A 26 -22.91 -9.86 15.38
C PHE A 26 -22.07 -10.06 16.68
N PRO A 27 -22.42 -11.06 17.52
CA PRO A 27 -21.83 -11.14 18.87
C PRO A 27 -20.32 -11.35 18.84
N VAL A 28 -19.82 -12.23 17.97
CA VAL A 28 -18.38 -12.55 17.88
C VAL A 28 -17.60 -11.38 17.26
N ALA A 29 -18.13 -10.75 16.20
CA ALA A 29 -17.46 -9.60 15.57
C ALA A 29 -17.34 -8.43 16.54
N VAL A 30 -18.37 -8.14 17.34
CA VAL A 30 -18.33 -7.07 18.36
C VAL A 30 -17.33 -7.44 19.48
N LEU A 31 -17.32 -8.67 19.94
CA LEU A 31 -16.37 -9.13 20.96
C LEU A 31 -14.93 -8.95 20.45
N PHE A 32 -14.65 -9.38 19.24
CA PHE A 32 -13.31 -9.24 18.64
C PHE A 32 -12.93 -7.77 18.46
N LEU A 33 -13.84 -6.93 18.02
CA LEU A 33 -13.64 -5.50 17.84
C LEU A 33 -13.29 -4.79 19.17
N VAL A 34 -14.01 -5.10 20.25
CA VAL A 34 -13.74 -4.57 21.60
C VAL A 34 -12.38 -5.05 22.10
N THR A 35 -12.10 -6.35 21.97
CA THR A 35 -10.83 -6.94 22.42
C THR A 35 -9.64 -6.38 21.62
N LEU A 36 -9.81 -6.22 20.29
CA LEU A 36 -8.80 -5.63 19.41
C LEU A 36 -8.49 -4.18 19.84
N THR A 37 -9.52 -3.37 20.07
CA THR A 37 -9.36 -1.98 20.49
C THR A 37 -8.66 -1.89 21.85
N ALA A 38 -9.06 -2.71 22.83
CA ALA A 38 -8.43 -2.76 24.14
C ALA A 38 -6.96 -3.16 24.07
N MET A 39 -6.64 -4.18 23.26
CA MET A 39 -5.28 -4.66 23.09
C MET A 39 -4.38 -3.64 22.38
N LEU A 40 -4.87 -2.97 21.34
CA LEU A 40 -4.15 -1.89 20.65
C LEU A 40 -3.92 -0.69 21.59
N SER A 41 -4.93 -0.31 22.39
CA SER A 41 -4.79 0.76 23.40
C SER A 41 -3.75 0.40 24.46
N TYR A 42 -3.73 -0.85 24.92
CA TYR A 42 -2.74 -1.33 25.88
C TYR A 42 -1.31 -1.25 25.32
N LEU A 43 -1.08 -1.72 24.08
CA LEU A 43 0.24 -1.66 23.44
C LEU A 43 0.73 -0.22 23.26
N LEU A 44 -0.17 0.69 22.90
CA LEU A 44 0.14 2.10 22.74
C LEU A 44 0.55 2.77 24.06
N LEU A 45 -0.11 2.42 25.15
CA LEU A 45 0.21 2.96 26.47
C LEU A 45 1.51 2.42 27.06
N THR A 46 1.84 1.16 26.77
CA THR A 46 3.02 0.49 27.33
C THR A 46 4.31 0.71 26.53
N GLU A 47 4.21 1.21 25.27
CA GLU A 47 5.34 1.41 24.35
C GLU A 47 6.23 0.16 24.12
N ASN A 48 5.73 -1.00 24.51
CA ASN A 48 6.47 -2.25 24.33
C ASN A 48 6.33 -2.73 22.89
N GLU A 49 7.44 -3.16 22.30
CA GLU A 49 7.39 -3.88 21.03
C GLU A 49 6.54 -5.15 21.17
N PRO A 50 5.55 -5.37 20.31
CA PRO A 50 4.66 -6.51 20.43
C PRO A 50 5.43 -7.81 20.16
N GLY A 51 5.49 -8.69 21.13
CA GLY A 51 6.04 -10.03 20.97
C GLY A 51 5.25 -10.85 19.94
N ARG A 52 5.84 -11.94 19.44
CA ARG A 52 5.24 -12.81 18.41
C ARG A 52 3.82 -13.28 18.75
N LEU A 53 3.57 -13.62 20.02
CA LEU A 53 2.24 -14.03 20.49
C LEU A 53 1.21 -12.90 20.36
N ILE A 54 1.60 -11.69 20.74
CA ILE A 54 0.73 -10.52 20.67
C ILE A 54 0.37 -10.21 19.19
N LEU A 55 1.36 -10.26 18.28
CA LEU A 55 1.13 -10.11 16.85
C LEU A 55 0.20 -11.19 16.29
N CYS A 56 0.36 -12.44 16.72
CA CYS A 56 -0.52 -13.54 16.34
C CYS A 56 -1.98 -13.25 16.76
N VAL A 57 -2.19 -12.84 18.01
CA VAL A 57 -3.52 -12.52 18.54
C VAL A 57 -4.13 -11.29 17.84
N LEU A 58 -3.36 -10.25 17.59
CA LEU A 58 -3.84 -9.06 16.85
C LEU A 58 -4.29 -9.43 15.43
N CYS A 59 -3.48 -10.21 14.72
CA CYS A 59 -3.81 -10.68 13.38
C CYS A 59 -5.07 -11.54 13.37
N PHE A 60 -5.20 -12.43 14.37
CA PHE A 60 -6.40 -13.26 14.56
C PHE A 60 -7.64 -12.42 14.85
N LEU A 61 -7.55 -11.41 15.72
CA LEU A 61 -8.68 -10.54 16.04
C LEU A 61 -9.11 -9.71 14.82
N CYS A 62 -8.17 -9.16 14.05
CA CYS A 62 -8.45 -8.41 12.84
C CYS A 62 -9.13 -9.29 11.78
N ALA A 63 -8.50 -10.39 11.40
CA ALA A 63 -9.03 -11.31 10.39
C ALA A 63 -10.33 -11.98 10.86
N GLY A 64 -10.38 -12.39 12.13
CA GLY A 64 -11.54 -13.00 12.76
C GLY A 64 -12.76 -12.09 12.80
N THR A 65 -12.58 -10.77 12.99
CA THR A 65 -13.69 -9.81 12.90
C THR A 65 -14.32 -9.82 11.51
N LEU A 66 -13.51 -9.80 10.46
CA LEU A 66 -13.97 -9.84 9.07
C LEU A 66 -14.62 -11.18 8.71
N ILE A 67 -14.02 -12.29 9.15
CA ILE A 67 -14.54 -13.64 8.95
C ILE A 67 -15.88 -13.81 9.68
N SER A 68 -15.98 -13.37 10.94
CA SER A 68 -17.22 -13.42 11.70
C SER A 68 -18.31 -12.58 11.07
N LEU A 69 -17.98 -11.42 10.51
CA LEU A 69 -18.94 -10.61 9.75
C LEU A 69 -19.41 -11.34 8.50
N ALA A 70 -18.50 -11.92 7.70
CA ALA A 70 -18.84 -12.64 6.48
C ALA A 70 -19.73 -13.87 6.77
N THR A 71 -19.37 -14.67 7.77
CA THR A 71 -20.12 -15.88 8.18
C THR A 71 -21.47 -15.54 8.81
N SER A 72 -21.55 -14.46 9.57
CA SER A 72 -22.79 -13.97 10.13
C SER A 72 -23.78 -13.51 9.05
N LEU A 73 -23.31 -12.72 8.08
CA LEU A 73 -24.12 -12.27 6.95
C LEU A 73 -24.58 -13.42 6.04
N TRP A 74 -23.70 -14.38 5.79
CA TRP A 74 -24.05 -15.62 5.08
C TRP A 74 -25.04 -16.47 5.89
N GLY A 75 -24.84 -16.55 7.21
CA GLY A 75 -25.69 -17.31 8.11
C GLY A 75 -27.11 -16.77 8.25
N GLU A 76 -27.34 -15.47 7.99
CA GLU A 76 -28.69 -14.88 7.93
C GLU A 76 -29.56 -15.49 6.82
N GLU A 77 -28.94 -16.03 5.75
CA GLU A 77 -29.60 -16.68 4.62
C GLU A 77 -29.87 -18.19 4.83
N GLN A 78 -29.34 -18.74 5.93
CA GLN A 78 -29.55 -20.15 6.23
C GLN A 78 -30.75 -20.33 7.16
N SER A 79 -31.62 -21.30 6.86
CA SER A 79 -32.75 -21.66 7.72
C SER A 79 -32.30 -22.30 9.05
N ASP A 80 -31.15 -22.93 9.07
CA ASP A 80 -30.61 -23.68 10.21
C ASP A 80 -29.56 -22.87 10.95
N LYS A 81 -29.92 -22.40 12.15
CA LYS A 81 -29.01 -21.65 13.04
C LYS A 81 -27.75 -22.45 13.42
N ARG A 82 -27.86 -23.78 13.52
CA ARG A 82 -26.72 -24.64 13.88
C ARG A 82 -25.63 -24.59 12.79
N ARG A 83 -26.02 -24.57 11.51
CA ARG A 83 -25.07 -24.46 10.39
C ARG A 83 -24.30 -23.16 10.41
N ARG A 84 -24.95 -22.05 10.80
CA ARG A 84 -24.29 -20.77 10.97
C ARG A 84 -23.16 -20.84 12.02
N TRP A 85 -23.47 -21.32 13.22
CA TRP A 85 -22.48 -21.40 14.31
C TRP A 85 -21.35 -22.38 14.01
N VAL A 86 -21.65 -23.48 13.36
CA VAL A 86 -20.62 -24.46 12.92
C VAL A 86 -19.70 -23.82 11.88
N ALA A 87 -20.24 -23.15 10.87
CA ALA A 87 -19.44 -22.49 9.84
C ALA A 87 -18.56 -21.37 10.44
N GLU A 88 -19.11 -20.56 11.35
CA GLU A 88 -18.36 -19.52 12.04
C GLU A 88 -17.23 -20.11 12.89
N GLY A 89 -17.53 -21.13 13.69
CA GLY A 89 -16.53 -21.82 14.51
C GLY A 89 -15.41 -22.46 13.69
N VAL A 90 -15.75 -23.18 12.61
CA VAL A 90 -14.75 -23.81 11.72
C VAL A 90 -13.89 -22.74 11.05
N SER A 91 -14.47 -21.68 10.54
CA SER A 91 -13.72 -20.59 9.88
C SER A 91 -12.77 -19.89 10.84
N LEU A 92 -13.19 -19.65 12.08
CA LEU A 92 -12.35 -19.04 13.11
C LEU A 92 -11.22 -19.97 13.57
N VAL A 93 -11.48 -21.29 13.70
CA VAL A 93 -10.43 -22.28 14.02
C VAL A 93 -9.39 -22.33 12.90
N LEU A 94 -9.80 -22.34 11.63
CA LEU A 94 -8.88 -22.28 10.49
C LEU A 94 -8.06 -20.98 10.48
N CYS A 95 -8.70 -19.85 10.79
CA CYS A 95 -8.00 -18.58 10.93
C CYS A 95 -6.98 -18.60 12.08
N ALA A 96 -7.34 -19.17 13.24
CA ALA A 96 -6.43 -19.32 14.38
C ALA A 96 -5.22 -20.20 14.03
N ILE A 97 -5.46 -21.35 13.40
CA ILE A 97 -4.38 -22.24 12.91
C ILE A 97 -3.47 -21.48 11.95
N TYR A 98 -4.04 -20.73 10.99
CA TYR A 98 -3.25 -19.94 10.06
C TYR A 98 -2.40 -18.87 10.77
N CYS A 99 -2.96 -18.15 11.73
CA CYS A 99 -2.20 -17.15 12.50
C CYS A 99 -1.10 -17.79 13.37
N ILE A 100 -1.37 -18.96 13.97
CA ILE A 100 -0.38 -19.71 14.73
C ILE A 100 0.78 -20.14 13.82
N LEU A 101 0.48 -20.71 12.65
CA LEU A 101 1.49 -21.09 11.67
C LEU A 101 2.32 -19.90 11.20
N LEU A 102 1.69 -18.73 11.03
CA LEU A 102 2.38 -17.52 10.61
C LEU A 102 3.34 -16.96 11.67
N PHE A 103 2.94 -16.89 12.93
CA PHE A 103 3.63 -16.10 13.94
C PHE A 103 4.38 -16.94 14.98
N LEU A 104 3.89 -18.12 15.30
CA LEU A 104 4.43 -18.93 16.41
C LEU A 104 5.32 -20.09 15.92
N THR A 105 5.24 -20.45 14.64
CA THR A 105 6.10 -21.50 14.08
C THR A 105 7.14 -20.89 13.14
N ASP A 106 8.33 -21.47 13.08
CA ASP A 106 9.36 -21.08 12.11
C ASP A 106 9.19 -21.80 10.76
N ILE A 107 8.02 -22.43 10.53
CA ILE A 107 7.66 -23.07 9.26
C ILE A 107 7.65 -22.08 8.09
N ILE A 108 7.34 -20.80 8.37
CA ILE A 108 7.44 -19.72 7.40
C ILE A 108 8.64 -18.87 7.80
N PRO A 109 9.83 -19.14 7.26
CA PRO A 109 10.93 -18.20 7.32
C PRO A 109 10.48 -16.92 6.59
N ASP A 110 11.15 -15.81 6.73
CA ASP A 110 10.95 -14.64 5.89
C ASP A 110 9.73 -13.74 6.23
N ARG A 111 9.39 -13.61 7.53
CA ARG A 111 8.23 -12.79 7.99
C ARG A 111 8.31 -11.30 7.69
N GLY A 112 9.48 -10.76 7.44
CA GLY A 112 9.69 -9.37 7.05
C GLY A 112 9.65 -9.12 5.55
N LEU A 113 9.48 -10.16 4.74
CA LEU A 113 9.63 -10.09 3.30
C LEU A 113 8.31 -9.76 2.56
N PRO A 114 8.40 -9.17 1.37
CA PRO A 114 7.23 -8.84 0.53
C PRO A 114 6.28 -10.01 0.29
N ALA A 115 6.82 -11.23 0.14
CA ALA A 115 6.05 -12.45 -0.04
C ALA A 115 5.01 -12.69 1.06
N PHE A 116 5.38 -12.43 2.30
CA PHE A 116 4.52 -12.59 3.46
C PHE A 116 3.39 -11.55 3.48
N HIS A 117 3.74 -10.28 3.26
CA HIS A 117 2.77 -9.19 3.29
C HIS A 117 1.74 -9.30 2.17
N ILE A 118 2.17 -9.62 0.95
CA ILE A 118 1.25 -9.78 -0.20
C ILE A 118 0.30 -10.96 0.02
N GLY A 119 0.77 -12.08 0.58
CA GLY A 119 -0.08 -13.22 0.92
C GLY A 119 -1.19 -12.86 1.90
N ASN A 120 -0.87 -12.12 2.96
CA ASN A 120 -1.85 -11.66 3.94
C ASN A 120 -2.85 -10.66 3.35
N ILE A 121 -2.38 -9.72 2.52
CA ILE A 121 -3.24 -8.77 1.80
C ILE A 121 -4.22 -9.53 0.89
N ALA A 122 -3.77 -10.56 0.17
CA ALA A 122 -4.63 -11.35 -0.70
C ALA A 122 -5.78 -12.02 0.06
N TRP A 123 -5.51 -12.60 1.23
CA TRP A 123 -6.55 -13.18 2.08
C TRP A 123 -7.52 -12.13 2.61
N ILE A 124 -7.04 -10.97 3.07
CA ILE A 124 -7.90 -9.87 3.53
C ILE A 124 -8.82 -9.40 2.40
N VAL A 125 -8.27 -9.17 1.20
CA VAL A 125 -9.04 -8.76 0.02
C VAL A 125 -10.08 -9.82 -0.36
N ALA A 126 -9.73 -11.09 -0.32
CA ALA A 126 -10.67 -12.17 -0.59
C ALA A 126 -11.82 -12.20 0.42
N ILE A 127 -11.56 -12.04 1.71
CA ILE A 127 -12.59 -11.96 2.75
C ILE A 127 -13.47 -10.72 2.55
N LEU A 128 -12.89 -9.55 2.26
CA LEU A 128 -13.64 -8.33 1.98
C LEU A 128 -14.57 -8.47 0.77
N ILE A 129 -14.14 -9.17 -0.28
CA ILE A 129 -15.00 -9.50 -1.42
C ILE A 129 -16.07 -10.51 -1.03
N LEU A 130 -15.76 -11.49 -0.20
CA LEU A 130 -16.71 -12.51 0.23
C LEU A 130 -17.83 -11.95 1.13
N ILE A 131 -17.57 -10.89 1.92
CA ILE A 131 -18.57 -10.25 2.78
C ILE A 131 -19.85 -9.87 2.00
N PRO A 132 -19.80 -9.07 0.92
CA PRO A 132 -21.00 -8.72 0.17
C PRO A 132 -21.56 -9.87 -0.67
N PHE A 133 -20.71 -10.73 -1.23
CA PHE A 133 -21.15 -11.76 -2.16
C PHE A 133 -21.58 -13.07 -1.49
N GLY A 134 -21.08 -13.35 -0.28
CA GLY A 134 -21.37 -14.59 0.44
C GLY A 134 -22.86 -14.84 0.65
N SER A 135 -23.60 -13.78 0.99
CA SER A 135 -25.06 -13.85 1.18
C SER A 135 -25.84 -14.11 -0.11
N PHE A 136 -25.31 -13.71 -1.27
CA PHE A 136 -26.02 -13.77 -2.55
C PHE A 136 -25.49 -14.88 -3.48
N LEU A 137 -24.66 -15.80 -3.00
CA LEU A 137 -24.08 -16.87 -3.84
C LEU A 137 -25.14 -17.72 -4.57
N LYS A 138 -26.29 -17.94 -3.94
CA LYS A 138 -27.41 -18.72 -4.49
C LYS A 138 -28.36 -17.90 -5.38
N GLU A 139 -28.28 -16.59 -5.31
CA GLU A 139 -29.16 -15.71 -6.09
C GLU A 139 -28.75 -15.68 -7.57
N LYS A 140 -29.77 -15.67 -8.44
CA LYS A 140 -29.55 -15.61 -9.90
C LYS A 140 -29.34 -14.16 -10.38
N ASP A 141 -29.83 -13.17 -9.64
CA ASP A 141 -29.77 -11.75 -9.97
C ASP A 141 -28.69 -11.04 -9.15
N ASP A 142 -27.78 -10.38 -9.84
CA ASP A 142 -26.70 -9.64 -9.22
C ASP A 142 -27.14 -8.23 -8.76
N LEU A 143 -28.35 -7.77 -9.14
CA LEU A 143 -28.84 -6.44 -8.78
C LEU A 143 -29.02 -6.28 -7.27
N LYS A 144 -29.51 -7.31 -6.59
CA LYS A 144 -29.63 -7.34 -5.13
C LYS A 144 -28.26 -7.21 -4.45
N ALA A 145 -27.27 -7.96 -4.94
CA ALA A 145 -25.90 -7.88 -4.44
C ALA A 145 -25.30 -6.49 -4.68
N TRP A 146 -25.58 -5.88 -5.83
CA TRP A 146 -25.13 -4.52 -6.15
C TRP A 146 -25.71 -3.48 -5.17
N HIS A 147 -27.02 -3.51 -4.90
CA HIS A 147 -27.64 -2.62 -3.91
C HIS A 147 -27.08 -2.82 -2.51
N PHE A 148 -26.81 -4.07 -2.15
CA PHE A 148 -26.21 -4.38 -0.87
C PHE A 148 -24.80 -3.82 -0.77
N ILE A 149 -23.96 -3.96 -1.80
CA ILE A 149 -22.62 -3.37 -1.86
C ILE A 149 -22.70 -1.86 -1.73
N LEU A 150 -23.58 -1.21 -2.49
CA LEU A 150 -23.77 0.24 -2.40
C LEU A 150 -24.16 0.66 -0.97
N SER A 151 -25.05 -0.08 -0.33
CA SER A 151 -25.45 0.16 1.06
C SER A 151 -24.30 -0.03 2.03
N LEU A 152 -23.42 -1.01 1.83
CA LEU A 152 -22.20 -1.18 2.63
C LEU A 152 -21.22 -0.01 2.43
N CYS A 153 -21.03 0.46 1.19
CA CYS A 153 -20.20 1.63 0.91
C CYS A 153 -20.75 2.90 1.60
N VAL A 154 -22.06 3.12 1.54
CA VAL A 154 -22.71 4.24 2.24
C VAL A 154 -22.58 4.11 3.76
N ALA A 155 -22.79 2.90 4.30
CA ALA A 155 -22.59 2.63 5.73
C ALA A 155 -21.15 2.93 6.16
N MET A 156 -20.17 2.52 5.35
CA MET A 156 -18.75 2.77 5.60
C MET A 156 -18.41 4.27 5.57
N LEU A 157 -18.93 5.00 4.59
CA LEU A 157 -18.74 6.46 4.49
C LEU A 157 -19.37 7.20 5.69
N ILE A 158 -20.62 6.88 6.04
CA ILE A 158 -21.31 7.51 7.17
C ILE A 158 -20.55 7.21 8.46
N SER A 159 -20.19 5.95 8.70
CA SER A 159 -19.44 5.55 9.90
C SER A 159 -18.07 6.24 9.96
N GLY A 160 -17.38 6.37 8.84
CA GLY A 160 -16.10 7.07 8.75
C GLY A 160 -16.21 8.56 9.06
N VAL A 161 -17.20 9.24 8.47
CA VAL A 161 -17.43 10.66 8.73
C VAL A 161 -17.81 10.90 10.19
N VAL A 162 -18.75 10.13 10.73
CA VAL A 162 -19.18 10.30 12.14
C VAL A 162 -18.03 10.00 13.10
N SER A 163 -17.30 8.91 12.88
CA SER A 163 -16.15 8.53 13.69
C SER A 163 -15.04 9.59 13.61
N GLY A 164 -14.73 10.10 12.40
CA GLY A 164 -13.73 11.15 12.20
C GLY A 164 -14.10 12.47 12.87
N VAL A 165 -15.36 12.90 12.78
CA VAL A 165 -15.86 14.11 13.46
C VAL A 165 -15.81 13.94 14.97
N MET A 166 -16.18 12.76 15.48
CA MET A 166 -16.10 12.49 16.93
C MET A 166 -14.65 12.47 17.43
N SER A 167 -13.74 11.82 16.69
CA SER A 167 -12.31 11.83 17.02
C SER A 167 -11.75 13.25 17.05
N GLY A 168 -11.89 13.98 15.96
CA GLY A 168 -11.39 15.35 15.85
C GLY A 168 -12.03 16.32 16.86
N GLY A 169 -13.32 16.12 17.17
CA GLY A 169 -14.01 16.91 18.19
C GLY A 169 -13.47 16.64 19.60
N LEU A 170 -13.29 15.37 19.97
CA LEU A 170 -12.74 14.98 21.28
C LEU A 170 -11.28 15.39 21.43
N GLU A 171 -10.48 15.20 20.39
CA GLU A 171 -9.08 15.65 20.36
C GLU A 171 -9.01 17.19 20.45
N GLY A 172 -9.83 17.89 19.68
CA GLY A 172 -9.92 19.36 19.73
C GLY A 172 -10.31 19.88 21.09
N LEU A 173 -11.24 19.22 21.79
CA LEU A 173 -11.59 19.54 23.18
C LEU A 173 -10.40 19.29 24.12
N LEU A 174 -9.70 18.17 23.94
CA LEU A 174 -8.53 17.82 24.76
C LEU A 174 -7.42 18.84 24.59
N PHE A 175 -7.05 19.17 23.35
CA PHE A 175 -6.02 20.18 23.05
C PHE A 175 -6.46 21.59 23.46
N GLY A 176 -7.73 21.94 23.22
CA GLY A 176 -8.27 23.24 23.62
C GLY A 176 -8.28 23.44 25.13
N THR A 177 -8.66 22.42 25.90
CA THR A 177 -8.61 22.49 27.39
C THR A 177 -7.16 22.57 27.88
N ALA A 178 -6.24 21.81 27.28
CA ALA A 178 -4.82 21.89 27.65
C ALA A 178 -4.23 23.29 27.40
N ALA A 179 -4.57 23.90 26.27
CA ALA A 179 -4.13 25.25 25.94
C ALA A 179 -4.74 26.34 26.85
N LEU A 180 -6.00 26.17 27.26
CA LEU A 180 -6.68 27.13 28.11
C LEU A 180 -6.24 27.06 29.58
N PHE A 181 -5.91 25.88 30.05
CA PHE A 181 -5.55 25.64 31.45
C PHE A 181 -4.05 25.41 31.67
N GLU A 182 -3.23 25.58 30.61
CA GLU A 182 -1.77 25.48 30.62
C GLU A 182 -1.22 24.19 31.27
N PHE A 183 -1.91 23.03 31.06
CA PHE A 183 -1.41 21.76 31.54
C PHE A 183 -0.74 20.96 30.39
N GLU A 184 0.27 20.18 30.74
CA GLU A 184 0.95 19.30 29.80
C GLU A 184 0.01 18.21 29.32
N LEU A 185 -0.13 18.12 28.00
CA LEU A 185 -1.02 17.18 27.35
C LEU A 185 -0.34 15.83 27.24
N ASN A 186 -1.00 14.79 27.69
CA ASN A 186 -0.52 13.43 27.43
C ASN A 186 -0.89 13.04 25.99
N GLU A 187 0.09 13.07 25.07
CA GLU A 187 -0.08 12.70 23.65
C GLU A 187 -0.66 11.29 23.49
N LYS A 188 -0.36 10.37 24.41
CA LYS A 188 -0.93 9.02 24.41
C LYS A 188 -2.44 9.02 24.59
N ALA A 189 -2.98 9.96 25.39
CA ALA A 189 -4.42 10.07 25.58
C ALA A 189 -5.13 10.46 24.28
N ALA A 190 -4.58 11.41 23.52
CA ALA A 190 -5.12 11.80 22.21
C ALA A 190 -5.09 10.61 21.23
N THR A 191 -3.98 9.89 21.18
CA THR A 191 -3.85 8.72 20.29
C THR A 191 -4.81 7.58 20.69
N VAL A 192 -5.07 7.36 21.99
CA VAL A 192 -6.08 6.37 22.44
C VAL A 192 -7.48 6.80 22.03
N ILE A 193 -7.83 8.09 22.14
CA ILE A 193 -9.13 8.62 21.68
C ILE A 193 -9.29 8.37 20.17
N MET A 194 -8.27 8.72 19.37
CA MET A 194 -8.27 8.47 17.94
C MET A 194 -8.48 6.98 17.62
N LEU A 195 -7.79 6.09 18.34
CA LEU A 195 -7.89 4.65 18.15
C LEU A 195 -9.27 4.11 18.54
N VAL A 196 -9.84 4.52 19.65
CA VAL A 196 -11.19 4.11 20.07
C VAL A 196 -12.24 4.60 19.07
N CYS A 197 -12.13 5.83 18.58
CA CYS A 197 -13.05 6.35 17.57
C CYS A 197 -12.87 5.65 16.22
N SER A 198 -11.65 5.44 15.76
CA SER A 198 -11.38 4.86 14.44
C SER A 198 -11.61 3.35 14.36
N VAL A 199 -11.49 2.61 15.45
CA VAL A 199 -11.68 1.15 15.47
C VAL A 199 -13.04 0.79 16.06
N LEU A 200 -13.29 1.13 17.32
CA LEU A 200 -14.50 0.67 18.01
C LEU A 200 -15.76 1.42 17.57
N LEU A 201 -15.75 2.75 17.60
CA LEU A 201 -16.92 3.55 17.22
C LEU A 201 -17.24 3.35 15.73
N PHE A 202 -16.23 3.44 14.86
CA PHE A 202 -16.40 3.17 13.43
C PHE A 202 -16.99 1.77 13.21
N GLY A 203 -16.41 0.74 13.82
CA GLY A 203 -16.84 -0.64 13.65
C GLY A 203 -18.28 -0.87 14.12
N ILE A 204 -18.66 -0.38 15.29
CA ILE A 204 -20.03 -0.51 15.82
C ILE A 204 -21.03 0.25 14.94
N LEU A 205 -20.72 1.47 14.50
CA LEU A 205 -21.58 2.25 13.61
C LEU A 205 -21.74 1.56 12.25
N PHE A 206 -20.65 1.05 11.69
CA PHE A 206 -20.69 0.30 10.43
C PHE A 206 -21.60 -0.93 10.56
N LEU A 207 -21.42 -1.76 11.59
CA LEU A 207 -22.25 -2.94 11.84
C LEU A 207 -23.74 -2.57 12.07
N ALA A 208 -24.02 -1.43 12.70
CA ALA A 208 -25.38 -0.94 12.94
C ALA A 208 -26.09 -0.51 11.65
N LEU A 209 -25.34 0.02 10.68
CA LEU A 209 -25.86 0.53 9.42
C LEU A 209 -26.04 -0.56 8.34
N ILE A 210 -25.51 -1.78 8.54
CA ILE A 210 -25.68 -2.88 7.59
C ILE A 210 -27.16 -3.25 7.42
N PRO A 211 -27.72 -3.24 6.20
CA PRO A 211 -29.12 -3.58 5.94
C PRO A 211 -29.50 -4.96 6.49
N ARG A 212 -30.77 -5.13 6.92
CA ARG A 212 -31.29 -6.36 7.50
C ARG A 212 -32.61 -6.77 6.86
N GLY A 213 -32.84 -8.08 6.73
CA GLY A 213 -34.09 -8.65 6.26
C GLY A 213 -34.46 -8.18 4.85
N GLU A 214 -35.69 -7.74 4.63
CA GLU A 214 -36.19 -7.30 3.32
C GLU A 214 -35.36 -6.16 2.72
N ARG A 215 -34.79 -5.26 3.54
CA ARG A 215 -33.93 -4.17 3.06
C ARG A 215 -32.62 -4.68 2.45
N LYS A 216 -32.13 -5.84 2.88
CA LYS A 216 -30.93 -6.48 2.34
C LYS A 216 -31.17 -7.00 0.92
N HIS A 217 -32.39 -7.49 0.65
CA HIS A 217 -32.81 -8.06 -0.64
C HIS A 217 -33.59 -7.09 -1.53
N ASN A 218 -33.68 -5.82 -1.14
CA ASN A 218 -34.44 -4.83 -1.90
C ASN A 218 -33.72 -4.49 -3.21
N ALA A 219 -34.25 -5.01 -4.34
CA ALA A 219 -33.77 -4.69 -5.68
C ALA A 219 -34.41 -3.43 -6.28
N SER A 220 -35.44 -2.85 -5.59
CA SER A 220 -36.23 -1.73 -6.09
C SER A 220 -35.66 -0.36 -5.69
N ALA A 221 -34.55 -0.31 -4.95
CA ALA A 221 -33.87 0.95 -4.65
C ALA A 221 -33.29 1.52 -5.95
N GLU A 222 -33.87 2.61 -6.43
CA GLU A 222 -33.36 3.32 -7.58
C GLU A 222 -31.93 3.80 -7.33
N MET A 223 -31.08 3.65 -8.34
CA MET A 223 -29.73 4.20 -8.28
C MET A 223 -29.81 5.72 -8.08
N PRO A 224 -29.05 6.31 -7.14
CA PRO A 224 -29.03 7.74 -6.98
C PRO A 224 -28.74 8.42 -8.32
N SER A 225 -29.66 9.26 -8.80
CA SER A 225 -29.53 9.94 -10.10
C SER A 225 -28.26 10.76 -10.22
N PHE A 226 -27.76 11.27 -9.09
CA PHE A 226 -26.49 11.95 -9.00
C PHE A 226 -25.31 11.02 -9.38
N LEU A 227 -25.25 9.80 -8.83
CA LEU A 227 -24.17 8.86 -9.11
C LEU A 227 -24.14 8.46 -10.60
N THR A 228 -25.33 8.18 -11.17
CA THR A 228 -25.46 7.89 -12.60
C THR A 228 -24.94 9.03 -13.45
N LYS A 229 -25.29 10.29 -13.11
CA LYS A 229 -24.86 11.48 -13.85
C LYS A 229 -23.34 11.68 -13.73
N VAL A 230 -22.78 11.60 -12.53
CA VAL A 230 -21.34 11.76 -12.31
C VAL A 230 -20.55 10.72 -13.09
N VAL A 231 -20.91 9.45 -13.01
CA VAL A 231 -20.17 8.41 -13.72
C VAL A 231 -20.34 8.53 -15.24
N SER A 232 -21.57 8.79 -15.72
CA SER A 232 -21.85 8.86 -17.17
C SER A 232 -21.30 10.10 -17.84
N TRP A 233 -21.29 11.26 -17.17
CA TRP A 233 -20.93 12.55 -17.77
C TRP A 233 -19.56 13.08 -17.37
N LEU A 234 -18.96 12.53 -16.30
CA LEU A 234 -17.63 12.92 -15.88
C LEU A 234 -16.63 11.76 -16.05
N LEU A 235 -16.89 10.60 -15.45
CA LEU A 235 -15.93 9.51 -15.39
C LEU A 235 -15.75 8.78 -16.73
N LEU A 236 -16.85 8.50 -17.46
CA LEU A 236 -16.77 7.84 -18.78
C LEU A 236 -16.09 8.72 -19.85
N PRO A 237 -16.41 10.02 -20.02
CA PRO A 237 -15.67 10.87 -20.93
C PRO A 237 -14.19 11.01 -20.55
N LEU A 238 -13.88 11.16 -19.25
CA LEU A 238 -12.51 11.22 -18.77
C LEU A 238 -11.73 9.93 -19.13
N LEU A 239 -12.35 8.76 -18.94
CA LEU A 239 -11.78 7.48 -19.37
C LEU A 239 -11.55 7.45 -20.89
N GLY A 240 -12.49 7.99 -21.68
CA GLY A 240 -12.35 8.12 -23.13
C GLY A 240 -11.16 9.00 -23.53
N CYS A 241 -11.00 10.16 -22.90
CA CYS A 241 -9.85 11.03 -23.11
C CYS A 241 -8.53 10.34 -22.74
N TYR A 242 -8.51 9.61 -21.62
CA TYR A 242 -7.33 8.88 -21.19
C TYR A 242 -6.96 7.76 -22.17
N ILE A 243 -7.94 7.02 -22.68
CA ILE A 243 -7.74 6.02 -23.73
C ILE A 243 -7.19 6.69 -25.01
N ALA A 244 -7.74 7.83 -25.43
CA ALA A 244 -7.26 8.56 -26.62
C ALA A 244 -5.78 8.96 -26.48
N VAL A 245 -5.36 9.48 -25.32
CA VAL A 245 -3.96 9.79 -25.03
C VAL A 245 -3.09 8.54 -25.12
N LEU A 246 -3.55 7.40 -24.61
CA LEU A 246 -2.80 6.15 -24.70
C LEU A 246 -2.68 5.63 -26.14
N TYR A 247 -3.68 5.86 -26.98
CA TYR A 247 -3.57 5.53 -28.40
C TYR A 247 -2.53 6.39 -29.12
N VAL A 248 -2.53 7.72 -28.88
CA VAL A 248 -1.51 8.62 -29.43
C VAL A 248 -0.12 8.17 -28.98
N TYR A 249 0.02 7.83 -27.70
CA TYR A 249 1.27 7.31 -27.16
C TYR A 249 1.67 5.96 -27.77
N GLY A 250 0.71 5.05 -27.95
CA GLY A 250 0.93 3.77 -28.60
C GLY A 250 1.37 3.91 -30.07
N ILE A 251 0.77 4.86 -30.82
CA ILE A 251 1.18 5.19 -32.19
C ILE A 251 2.61 5.72 -32.20
N ASN A 252 2.96 6.61 -31.28
CA ASN A 252 4.33 7.13 -31.14
C ASN A 252 5.35 6.01 -30.90
N ILE A 253 5.02 5.04 -30.02
CA ILE A 253 5.86 3.84 -29.81
C ILE A 253 6.04 3.03 -31.10
N LEU A 254 4.97 2.85 -31.88
CA LEU A 254 5.02 2.09 -33.14
C LEU A 254 5.87 2.79 -34.20
N ILE A 255 5.87 4.13 -34.25
CA ILE A 255 6.65 4.92 -35.20
C ILE A 255 8.16 4.88 -34.86
N HIS A 256 8.50 5.13 -33.60
CA HIS A 256 9.91 5.22 -33.17
C HIS A 256 10.51 3.88 -32.75
N TRP A 257 9.67 2.85 -32.57
CA TRP A 257 10.04 1.50 -32.11
C TRP A 257 10.79 1.50 -30.76
N GLU A 258 10.65 2.57 -29.99
CA GLU A 258 11.21 2.71 -28.66
C GLU A 258 10.14 2.39 -27.61
N LEU A 259 10.27 1.24 -26.93
CA LEU A 259 9.36 0.90 -25.84
C LEU A 259 9.85 1.58 -24.54
N PRO A 260 9.02 2.44 -23.95
CA PRO A 260 9.38 3.14 -22.73
C PRO A 260 9.52 2.19 -21.54
N LYS A 261 10.42 2.54 -20.65
CA LYS A 261 10.77 1.77 -19.46
C LYS A 261 9.57 1.68 -18.47
N GLY A 262 8.57 0.86 -18.81
CA GLY A 262 7.62 0.35 -17.82
C GLY A 262 6.36 1.13 -17.49
N MET A 263 6.21 2.37 -17.84
CA MET A 263 5.03 3.16 -17.51
C MET A 263 3.74 2.67 -18.21
N LEU A 264 3.86 2.13 -19.42
CA LEU A 264 2.72 1.67 -20.22
C LEU A 264 1.84 0.65 -19.49
N SER A 265 2.44 -0.32 -18.81
CA SER A 265 1.68 -1.35 -18.08
C SER A 265 0.86 -0.77 -16.94
N TRP A 266 1.39 0.23 -16.23
CA TRP A 266 0.65 0.95 -15.19
C TRP A 266 -0.51 1.74 -15.76
N LEU A 267 -0.29 2.44 -16.87
CA LEU A 267 -1.30 3.26 -17.52
C LEU A 267 -2.46 2.41 -18.06
N VAL A 268 -2.17 1.31 -18.75
CA VAL A 268 -3.21 0.38 -19.24
C VAL A 268 -3.93 -0.31 -18.09
N SER A 269 -3.24 -0.67 -17.00
CA SER A 269 -3.88 -1.21 -15.80
C SER A 269 -4.85 -0.20 -15.16
N ALA A 270 -4.48 1.08 -15.12
CA ALA A 270 -5.36 2.14 -14.63
C ALA A 270 -6.64 2.29 -15.48
N VAL A 271 -6.52 2.21 -16.84
CA VAL A 271 -7.69 2.14 -17.74
C VAL A 271 -8.61 0.99 -17.37
N MET A 272 -8.05 -0.20 -17.19
CA MET A 272 -8.84 -1.39 -16.89
C MET A 272 -9.52 -1.32 -15.52
N ILE A 273 -8.82 -0.82 -14.50
CA ILE A 273 -9.41 -0.60 -13.18
C ILE A 273 -10.55 0.41 -13.26
N THR A 274 -10.34 1.54 -13.95
CA THR A 274 -11.39 2.57 -14.14
C THR A 274 -12.57 2.03 -14.96
N TYR A 275 -12.31 1.22 -15.99
CA TYR A 275 -13.35 0.56 -16.77
C TYR A 275 -14.21 -0.38 -15.90
N VAL A 276 -13.58 -1.26 -15.09
CA VAL A 276 -14.28 -2.14 -14.17
C VAL A 276 -15.08 -1.35 -13.13
N LEU A 277 -14.51 -0.28 -12.60
CA LEU A 277 -15.19 0.62 -11.67
C LEU A 277 -16.43 1.26 -12.30
N CYS A 278 -16.33 1.81 -13.51
CA CYS A 278 -17.48 2.36 -14.24
C CYS A 278 -18.54 1.29 -14.51
N TYR A 279 -18.13 0.08 -14.89
CA TYR A 279 -19.02 -1.04 -15.12
C TYR A 279 -19.79 -1.43 -13.86
N VAL A 280 -19.10 -1.56 -12.71
CA VAL A 280 -19.74 -1.89 -11.42
C VAL A 280 -20.66 -0.76 -10.98
N LEU A 281 -20.22 0.50 -11.05
CA LEU A 281 -21.05 1.64 -10.64
C LEU A 281 -22.30 1.82 -11.49
N LEU A 282 -22.22 1.60 -12.80
CA LEU A 282 -23.36 1.71 -13.73
C LEU A 282 -24.07 0.39 -13.98
N TYR A 283 -23.84 -0.63 -13.16
CA TYR A 283 -24.42 -1.96 -13.37
C TYR A 283 -25.95 -1.98 -13.60
N PRO A 284 -26.80 -1.23 -12.87
CA PRO A 284 -28.23 -1.15 -13.16
C PRO A 284 -28.54 -0.63 -14.56
N GLN A 285 -27.73 0.33 -15.07
CA GLN A 285 -27.88 0.85 -16.43
C GLN A 285 -27.39 -0.15 -17.49
N VAL A 286 -26.42 -0.99 -17.14
CA VAL A 286 -25.94 -2.08 -18.00
C VAL A 286 -27.03 -3.13 -18.23
N LEU A 287 -27.85 -3.42 -17.22
CA LEU A 287 -28.99 -4.34 -17.35
C LEU A 287 -30.06 -3.80 -18.30
N ASN A 288 -30.19 -2.48 -18.42
CA ASN A 288 -31.06 -1.84 -19.41
C ASN A 288 -30.35 -1.81 -20.77
N LYS A 289 -30.58 -2.80 -21.59
CA LYS A 289 -29.95 -2.98 -22.92
C LYS A 289 -30.20 -1.83 -23.90
N GLN A 290 -31.21 -0.99 -23.68
CA GLN A 290 -31.50 0.18 -24.52
C GLN A 290 -30.67 1.40 -24.14
N SER A 291 -30.07 1.43 -22.95
CA SER A 291 -29.25 2.54 -22.50
C SER A 291 -27.94 2.64 -23.33
N TRP A 292 -27.52 3.88 -23.62
CA TRP A 292 -26.24 4.11 -24.31
C TRP A 292 -25.05 3.64 -23.44
N GLN A 293 -25.16 3.76 -22.12
CA GLN A 293 -24.16 3.31 -21.16
C GLN A 293 -23.94 1.79 -21.28
N SER A 294 -25.01 1.02 -21.43
CA SER A 294 -24.90 -0.42 -21.64
C SER A 294 -24.09 -0.75 -22.89
N LYS A 295 -24.37 -0.10 -24.02
CA LYS A 295 -23.64 -0.31 -25.29
C LYS A 295 -22.16 0.08 -25.16
N VAL A 296 -21.88 1.22 -24.54
CA VAL A 296 -20.51 1.69 -24.33
C VAL A 296 -19.73 0.73 -23.45
N LEU A 297 -20.25 0.34 -22.29
CA LEU A 297 -19.53 -0.49 -21.32
C LEU A 297 -19.40 -1.96 -21.73
N THR A 298 -20.38 -2.52 -22.47
CA THR A 298 -20.35 -3.95 -22.79
C THR A 298 -19.84 -4.28 -24.17
N PHE A 299 -19.75 -3.31 -25.06
CA PHE A 299 -19.33 -3.53 -26.43
C PHE A 299 -18.18 -2.61 -26.86
N TRP A 300 -18.37 -1.28 -26.83
CA TRP A 300 -17.39 -0.35 -27.37
C TRP A 300 -16.08 -0.31 -26.54
N LEU A 301 -16.16 -0.13 -25.23
CA LEU A 301 -14.97 -0.04 -24.38
C LEU A 301 -14.12 -1.32 -24.43
N PRO A 302 -14.68 -2.54 -24.28
CA PRO A 302 -13.87 -3.75 -24.43
C PRO A 302 -13.13 -3.85 -25.76
N ILE A 303 -13.78 -3.50 -26.87
CA ILE A 303 -13.16 -3.51 -28.21
C ILE A 303 -12.00 -2.48 -28.28
N VAL A 304 -12.24 -1.28 -27.78
CA VAL A 304 -11.24 -0.21 -27.80
C VAL A 304 -10.08 -0.50 -26.84
N ILE A 305 -10.30 -1.21 -25.75
CA ILE A 305 -9.25 -1.56 -24.80
C ILE A 305 -8.38 -2.72 -25.30
N LEU A 306 -8.93 -3.67 -26.08
CA LEU A 306 -8.18 -4.83 -26.55
C LEU A 306 -6.84 -4.50 -27.26
N PRO A 307 -6.74 -3.52 -28.19
CA PRO A 307 -5.45 -3.13 -28.78
C PRO A 307 -4.44 -2.60 -27.75
N LEU A 308 -4.91 -1.90 -26.70
CA LEU A 308 -4.04 -1.44 -25.63
C LEU A 308 -3.51 -2.61 -24.77
N LEU A 309 -4.33 -3.66 -24.57
CA LEU A 309 -3.87 -4.90 -23.93
C LEU A 309 -2.82 -5.63 -24.78
N VAL A 310 -2.96 -5.62 -26.12
CA VAL A 310 -1.93 -6.18 -27.02
C VAL A 310 -0.63 -5.39 -26.88
N LEU A 311 -0.69 -4.07 -26.86
CA LEU A 311 0.47 -3.22 -26.65
C LEU A 311 1.14 -3.48 -25.28
N MET A 312 0.32 -3.63 -24.23
CA MET A 312 0.79 -4.03 -22.90
C MET A 312 1.45 -5.42 -22.93
N THR A 313 0.92 -6.37 -23.69
CA THR A 313 1.49 -7.72 -23.85
C THR A 313 2.91 -7.64 -24.41
N VAL A 314 3.12 -6.86 -25.48
CA VAL A 314 4.44 -6.63 -26.05
C VAL A 314 5.42 -6.10 -25.00
N GLY A 315 5.00 -5.09 -24.23
CA GLY A 315 5.80 -4.53 -23.15
C GLY A 315 6.14 -5.54 -22.04
N VAL A 316 5.19 -6.39 -21.67
CA VAL A 316 5.37 -7.44 -20.64
C VAL A 316 6.35 -8.52 -21.16
N VAL A 317 6.15 -9.02 -22.39
CA VAL A 317 7.01 -10.05 -23.00
C VAL A 317 8.45 -9.55 -23.09
N ARG A 318 8.65 -8.32 -23.58
CA ARG A 318 10.00 -7.73 -23.67
C ARG A 318 10.69 -7.68 -22.28
N ARG A 319 9.96 -7.31 -21.24
CA ARG A 319 10.51 -7.30 -19.88
C ARG A 319 10.89 -8.68 -19.35
N PHE A 320 10.15 -9.72 -19.73
CA PHE A 320 10.55 -11.09 -19.42
C PHE A 320 11.83 -11.49 -20.15
N MET A 321 12.00 -11.04 -21.39
CA MET A 321 13.21 -11.30 -22.19
C MET A 321 14.42 -10.55 -21.64
N ASP A 322 14.27 -9.24 -21.35
CA ASP A 322 15.40 -8.38 -20.96
C ASP A 322 15.91 -8.68 -19.53
N TYR A 323 14.99 -8.98 -18.60
CA TYR A 323 15.32 -9.05 -17.16
C TYR A 323 14.96 -10.38 -16.49
N GLY A 324 14.33 -11.33 -17.21
CA GLY A 324 13.95 -12.64 -16.68
C GLY A 324 12.69 -12.64 -15.82
N ILE A 325 12.47 -13.77 -15.11
CA ILE A 325 11.24 -14.05 -14.36
C ILE A 325 11.38 -13.53 -12.92
N THR A 326 10.49 -12.60 -12.53
CA THR A 326 10.37 -12.10 -11.14
C THR A 326 8.91 -12.06 -10.70
N ALA A 327 8.65 -12.09 -9.39
CA ALA A 327 7.29 -12.11 -8.85
C ALA A 327 6.42 -10.93 -9.33
N PRO A 328 6.85 -9.65 -9.33
CA PRO A 328 6.04 -8.54 -9.84
C PRO A 328 5.63 -8.70 -11.31
N ARG A 329 6.50 -9.31 -12.15
CA ARG A 329 6.19 -9.56 -13.57
C ARG A 329 5.16 -10.68 -13.74
N LEU A 330 5.21 -11.73 -12.91
CA LEU A 330 4.18 -12.77 -12.90
C LEU A 330 2.82 -12.22 -12.45
N TYR A 331 2.79 -11.34 -11.45
CA TYR A 331 1.55 -10.63 -11.07
C TYR A 331 1.00 -9.80 -12.23
N LEU A 332 1.87 -9.09 -12.93
CA LEU A 332 1.46 -8.29 -14.07
C LEU A 332 0.94 -9.15 -15.23
N LEU A 333 1.57 -10.29 -15.49
CA LEU A 333 1.11 -11.27 -16.50
C LEU A 333 -0.26 -11.85 -16.11
N THR A 334 -0.44 -12.26 -14.86
CA THR A 334 -1.72 -12.77 -14.35
C THR A 334 -2.83 -11.74 -14.47
N LEU A 335 -2.53 -10.49 -14.12
CA LEU A 335 -3.46 -9.36 -14.26
C LEU A 335 -3.81 -9.11 -15.72
N LEU A 336 -2.85 -9.17 -16.63
CA LEU A 336 -3.05 -9.02 -18.08
C LEU A 336 -3.96 -10.12 -18.63
N ILE A 337 -3.73 -11.38 -18.27
CA ILE A 337 -4.60 -12.51 -18.66
C ILE A 337 -6.03 -12.29 -18.14
N TRP A 338 -6.16 -11.84 -16.90
CA TRP A 338 -7.48 -11.55 -16.32
C TRP A 338 -8.17 -10.37 -17.02
N PHE A 339 -7.44 -9.34 -17.44
CA PHE A 339 -7.98 -8.24 -18.23
C PHE A 339 -8.51 -8.70 -19.59
N TYR A 340 -7.78 -9.57 -20.29
CA TYR A 340 -8.28 -10.20 -21.52
C TYR A 340 -9.57 -10.99 -21.26
N ALA A 341 -9.59 -11.78 -20.19
CA ALA A 341 -10.77 -12.55 -19.82
C ALA A 341 -11.99 -11.65 -19.59
N ILE A 342 -11.82 -10.50 -18.90
CA ILE A 342 -12.90 -9.51 -18.72
C ILE A 342 -13.40 -9.01 -20.07
N CYS A 343 -12.52 -8.52 -20.94
CA CYS A 343 -12.92 -7.98 -22.24
C CYS A 343 -13.65 -9.02 -23.10
N ILE A 344 -13.12 -10.24 -23.17
CA ILE A 344 -13.71 -11.34 -23.96
C ILE A 344 -15.08 -11.74 -23.40
N VAL A 345 -15.19 -11.93 -22.08
CA VAL A 345 -16.48 -12.31 -21.45
C VAL A 345 -17.50 -11.20 -21.64
N MET A 346 -17.10 -9.92 -21.57
CA MET A 346 -18.01 -8.81 -21.83
C MET A 346 -18.53 -8.80 -23.28
N LEU A 347 -17.74 -9.23 -24.25
CA LEU A 347 -18.17 -9.30 -25.64
C LEU A 347 -19.02 -10.54 -25.96
N VAL A 348 -18.65 -11.70 -25.40
CA VAL A 348 -19.22 -12.99 -25.79
C VAL A 348 -20.44 -13.37 -24.94
N VAL A 349 -20.41 -13.15 -23.62
CA VAL A 349 -21.43 -13.63 -22.70
C VAL A 349 -22.66 -12.71 -22.70
N PRO A 350 -23.87 -13.20 -23.02
CA PRO A 350 -25.09 -12.39 -23.03
C PRO A 350 -25.52 -11.91 -21.64
N GLN A 351 -25.31 -12.74 -20.63
CA GLN A 351 -25.67 -12.42 -19.24
C GLN A 351 -24.54 -11.64 -18.57
N LYS A 352 -24.72 -10.33 -18.46
CA LYS A 352 -23.72 -9.40 -17.90
C LYS A 352 -23.79 -9.40 -16.37
N ARG A 353 -23.14 -10.37 -15.73
CA ARG A 353 -23.04 -10.45 -14.27
C ARG A 353 -21.71 -9.84 -13.84
N PHE A 354 -21.69 -9.01 -12.79
CA PHE A 354 -20.44 -8.42 -12.30
C PHE A 354 -19.76 -9.26 -11.20
N ARG A 355 -20.53 -10.11 -10.52
CA ARG A 355 -20.05 -10.93 -9.40
C ARG A 355 -18.84 -11.80 -9.77
N TRP A 356 -18.83 -12.37 -10.99
CA TRP A 356 -17.70 -13.19 -11.44
C TRP A 356 -16.39 -12.42 -11.52
N ILE A 357 -16.43 -11.11 -11.82
CA ILE A 357 -15.24 -10.25 -11.89
C ILE A 357 -14.57 -10.20 -10.52
N ALA A 358 -15.35 -9.87 -9.47
CA ALA A 358 -14.84 -9.79 -8.12
C ALA A 358 -14.36 -11.14 -7.58
N LEU A 359 -15.13 -12.21 -7.79
CA LEU A 359 -14.80 -13.55 -7.30
C LEU A 359 -13.59 -14.15 -8.04
N SER A 360 -13.50 -13.96 -9.37
CA SER A 360 -12.34 -14.43 -10.13
C SER A 360 -11.06 -13.67 -9.75
N PHE A 361 -11.15 -12.36 -9.52
CA PHE A 361 -10.03 -11.58 -9.01
C PHE A 361 -9.55 -12.09 -7.64
N ALA A 362 -10.48 -12.27 -6.70
CA ALA A 362 -10.15 -12.81 -5.38
C ALA A 362 -9.47 -14.19 -5.47
N ALA A 363 -10.04 -15.09 -6.30
CA ALA A 363 -9.47 -16.42 -6.51
C ALA A 363 -8.06 -16.36 -7.12
N LEU A 364 -7.87 -15.58 -8.20
CA LEU A 364 -6.55 -15.41 -8.83
C LEU A 364 -5.54 -14.79 -7.87
N PHE A 365 -5.94 -13.78 -7.10
CA PHE A 365 -5.05 -13.09 -6.18
C PHE A 365 -4.64 -14.00 -5.01
N VAL A 366 -5.56 -14.78 -4.46
CA VAL A 366 -5.25 -15.78 -3.43
C VAL A 366 -4.36 -16.90 -4.00
N LEU A 367 -4.64 -17.41 -5.19
CA LEU A 367 -3.84 -18.46 -5.82
C LEU A 367 -2.42 -18.01 -6.13
N SER A 368 -2.24 -16.75 -6.57
CA SER A 368 -0.92 -16.21 -6.93
C SER A 368 -0.09 -15.74 -5.72
N SER A 369 -0.75 -15.40 -4.60
CA SER A 369 -0.12 -14.77 -3.44
C SER A 369 -0.19 -15.62 -2.18
N GLY A 370 -1.19 -16.53 -2.08
CA GLY A 370 -1.38 -17.40 -0.93
C GLY A 370 -0.33 -18.51 -0.87
N GLN A 371 0.02 -18.94 0.33
CA GLN A 371 0.87 -20.11 0.54
C GLN A 371 0.10 -21.39 0.17
N PRO A 372 0.72 -22.38 -0.49
CA PRO A 372 2.14 -22.49 -0.87
C PRO A 372 2.49 -21.94 -2.27
N LEU A 373 1.51 -21.48 -3.07
CA LEU A 373 1.68 -21.10 -4.50
C LEU A 373 2.14 -19.65 -4.73
N ASN A 374 2.64 -18.98 -3.70
CA ASN A 374 3.10 -17.59 -3.80
C ASN A 374 4.16 -17.42 -4.89
N TYR A 375 3.99 -16.43 -5.77
CA TYR A 375 4.91 -16.16 -6.88
C TYR A 375 6.33 -15.85 -6.44
N TYR A 376 6.54 -15.21 -5.29
CA TYR A 376 7.88 -15.03 -4.73
C TYR A 376 8.55 -16.37 -4.46
N ARG A 377 7.80 -17.34 -3.92
CA ARG A 377 8.32 -18.67 -3.65
C ARG A 377 8.66 -19.45 -4.92
N LEU A 378 7.83 -19.30 -5.96
CA LEU A 378 8.06 -19.92 -7.27
C LEU A 378 9.23 -19.30 -8.03
N CYS A 379 9.43 -17.99 -7.95
CA CYS A 379 10.52 -17.29 -8.63
C CYS A 379 11.88 -17.52 -7.99
N ARG A 380 11.93 -17.81 -6.69
CA ARG A 380 13.18 -17.98 -5.94
C ARG A 380 14.13 -19.00 -6.57
N PRO A 381 13.77 -20.27 -6.82
CA PRO A 381 14.67 -21.25 -7.40
C PRO A 381 15.11 -20.88 -8.82
N ILE A 382 14.22 -20.25 -9.60
CA ILE A 382 14.52 -19.83 -10.98
C ILE A 382 15.58 -18.73 -10.96
N LEU A 383 15.45 -17.74 -10.10
CA LEU A 383 16.38 -16.64 -9.99
C LEU A 383 17.72 -17.10 -9.40
N THR A 384 17.70 -18.01 -8.40
CA THR A 384 18.92 -18.64 -7.86
C THR A 384 19.69 -19.35 -8.95
N ALA A 385 19.04 -20.21 -9.74
CA ALA A 385 19.69 -20.93 -10.83
C ALA A 385 20.24 -20.00 -11.93
N LYS A 386 19.56 -18.87 -12.19
CA LYS A 386 20.04 -17.84 -13.13
C LYS A 386 21.33 -17.20 -12.62
N ILE A 387 21.37 -16.79 -11.36
CA ILE A 387 22.54 -16.16 -10.73
C ILE A 387 23.71 -17.16 -10.71
N ASP A 388 23.49 -18.40 -10.25
CA ASP A 388 24.51 -19.43 -10.17
C ASP A 388 25.14 -19.69 -11.55
N LYS A 389 24.31 -19.81 -12.61
CA LYS A 389 24.77 -19.99 -13.99
C LYS A 389 25.57 -18.79 -14.53
N THR A 390 25.16 -17.57 -14.16
CA THR A 390 25.88 -16.36 -14.58
C THR A 390 27.24 -16.27 -13.87
N MET A 391 27.33 -16.66 -12.62
CA MET A 391 28.58 -16.67 -11.83
C MET A 391 29.58 -17.74 -12.28
N GLU A 392 29.13 -18.83 -12.91
CA GLU A 392 30.03 -19.83 -13.51
C GLU A 392 30.81 -19.29 -14.70
N ASN A 393 30.35 -18.22 -15.33
CA ASN A 393 30.99 -17.61 -16.47
C ASN A 393 32.14 -16.69 -16.02
N LYS A 394 33.38 -17.07 -16.29
CA LYS A 394 34.59 -16.37 -15.81
C LYS A 394 34.90 -15.05 -16.54
N ALA A 395 34.21 -14.75 -17.62
CA ALA A 395 34.41 -13.52 -18.41
C ALA A 395 33.06 -12.82 -18.62
N LEU A 396 32.62 -12.07 -17.59
CA LEU A 396 31.41 -11.27 -17.66
C LEU A 396 31.72 -9.91 -18.30
N THR A 397 30.84 -9.46 -19.16
CA THR A 397 30.85 -8.07 -19.67
C THR A 397 30.36 -7.11 -18.56
N GLU A 398 30.69 -5.81 -18.67
CA GLU A 398 30.21 -4.80 -17.70
C GLU A 398 28.67 -4.79 -17.56
N GLU A 399 27.94 -4.95 -18.69
CA GLU A 399 26.47 -5.03 -18.65
C GLU A 399 25.96 -6.29 -17.93
N GLU A 400 26.62 -7.44 -18.11
CA GLU A 400 26.26 -8.67 -17.41
C GLU A 400 26.58 -8.60 -15.92
N MET A 401 27.67 -7.94 -15.56
CA MET A 401 28.04 -7.69 -14.16
C MET A 401 27.01 -6.77 -13.49
N GLN A 402 26.57 -5.70 -14.13
CA GLN A 402 25.54 -4.82 -13.62
C GLN A 402 24.21 -5.55 -13.42
N LYS A 403 23.78 -6.37 -14.40
CA LYS A 403 22.57 -7.20 -14.28
C LYS A 403 22.67 -8.23 -13.15
N LEU A 404 23.83 -8.82 -12.95
CA LEU A 404 24.09 -9.75 -11.85
C LEU A 404 23.98 -9.06 -10.49
N GLN A 405 24.52 -7.84 -10.36
CA GLN A 405 24.39 -7.04 -9.14
C GLN A 405 22.93 -6.66 -8.85
N GLU A 406 22.17 -6.28 -9.88
CA GLU A 406 20.72 -6.00 -9.76
C GLU A 406 19.94 -7.25 -9.32
N ASP A 407 20.24 -8.43 -9.87
CA ASP A 407 19.61 -9.71 -9.51
C ASP A 407 19.94 -10.08 -8.04
N ILE A 408 21.20 -9.92 -7.61
CA ILE A 408 21.61 -10.17 -6.21
C ILE A 408 20.97 -9.16 -5.25
N ALA A 409 20.92 -7.87 -5.61
CA ALA A 409 20.23 -6.85 -4.83
C ALA A 409 18.72 -7.14 -4.71
N TYR A 410 18.10 -7.60 -5.79
CA TYR A 410 16.71 -8.05 -5.79
C TYR A 410 16.51 -9.26 -4.84
N MET A 411 17.43 -10.23 -4.85
CA MET A 411 17.39 -11.37 -3.93
C MET A 411 17.52 -10.92 -2.47
N ARG A 412 18.44 -9.99 -2.18
CA ARG A 412 18.63 -9.43 -0.83
C ARG A 412 17.36 -8.76 -0.32
N THR A 413 16.73 -7.93 -1.14
CA THR A 413 15.53 -7.17 -0.75
C THR A 413 14.30 -8.04 -0.57
N ASN A 414 14.12 -9.07 -1.41
CA ASN A 414 12.87 -9.84 -1.46
C ASN A 414 12.93 -11.18 -0.73
N TYR A 415 14.14 -11.71 -0.46
CA TYR A 415 14.33 -13.04 0.13
C TYR A 415 15.28 -13.05 1.34
N GLY A 416 15.84 -11.89 1.71
CA GLY A 416 16.67 -11.71 2.91
C GLY A 416 18.18 -11.77 2.65
N GLU A 417 18.95 -11.22 3.59
CA GLU A 417 20.41 -11.15 3.52
C GLU A 417 21.09 -12.52 3.52
N GLU A 418 20.55 -13.49 4.26
CA GLU A 418 21.08 -14.85 4.30
C GLU A 418 21.21 -15.49 2.92
N TYR A 419 20.24 -15.23 2.05
CA TYR A 419 20.25 -15.72 0.66
C TYR A 419 21.26 -14.99 -0.21
N ALA A 420 21.44 -13.68 -0.03
CA ALA A 420 22.39 -12.91 -0.80
C ALA A 420 23.85 -13.20 -0.42
N ASN A 421 24.11 -13.44 0.85
CA ASN A 421 25.44 -13.77 1.36
C ASN A 421 26.00 -15.09 0.82
N ARG A 422 25.14 -15.97 0.28
CA ARG A 422 25.56 -17.20 -0.40
C ARG A 422 26.49 -16.95 -1.58
N TRP A 423 26.30 -15.85 -2.29
CA TRP A 423 27.13 -15.47 -3.44
C TRP A 423 28.27 -14.51 -3.07
N ALA A 424 28.24 -13.90 -1.90
CA ALA A 424 29.31 -13.05 -1.41
C ALA A 424 30.55 -13.84 -0.96
N ALA A 425 30.42 -15.15 -0.74
CA ALA A 425 31.51 -16.01 -0.24
C ALA A 425 32.39 -16.66 -1.33
N ASN A 426 32.08 -16.52 -2.62
CA ASN A 426 32.87 -17.08 -3.72
C ASN A 426 33.97 -16.12 -4.19
N ASP A 427 35.22 -16.50 -3.90
CA ASP A 427 36.44 -15.68 -3.83
C ASP A 427 36.95 -14.97 -5.09
N SER A 428 36.47 -15.22 -6.29
CA SER A 428 37.05 -14.63 -7.50
C SER A 428 36.22 -13.51 -8.15
N THR A 429 34.91 -13.51 -7.94
CA THR A 429 34.01 -12.41 -8.41
C THR A 429 33.66 -11.48 -7.25
N SER A 430 33.92 -11.89 -6.01
CA SER A 430 33.67 -11.14 -4.77
C SER A 430 34.55 -9.91 -4.64
N GLY A 431 35.74 -9.87 -5.25
CA GLY A 431 36.63 -8.71 -5.22
C GLY A 431 36.01 -7.48 -5.88
N GLU A 432 35.40 -7.64 -7.07
CA GLU A 432 34.73 -6.55 -7.79
C GLU A 432 33.33 -6.23 -7.25
N LEU A 433 32.58 -7.25 -6.82
CA LEU A 433 31.28 -7.07 -6.11
C LEU A 433 31.46 -6.43 -4.74
N ALA A 434 32.51 -6.80 -3.99
CA ALA A 434 32.83 -6.23 -2.70
C ALA A 434 33.34 -4.77 -2.80
N ALA A 435 33.93 -4.38 -3.93
CA ALA A 435 34.39 -3.02 -4.16
C ALA A 435 33.23 -2.01 -4.16
N HIS A 436 32.03 -2.39 -4.62
CA HIS A 436 30.83 -1.56 -4.63
C HIS A 436 29.94 -1.73 -3.38
N GLU A 437 30.31 -2.57 -2.44
CA GLU A 437 29.57 -2.75 -1.20
C GLU A 437 29.80 -1.54 -0.26
N LYS A 438 28.69 -0.99 0.26
CA LYS A 438 28.77 0.12 1.22
C LYS A 438 29.53 -0.32 2.45
N SER A 439 30.70 0.31 2.71
CA SER A 439 31.48 0.00 3.89
C SER A 439 30.89 0.65 5.15
N TRP A 440 30.38 1.86 5.02
CA TRP A 440 29.64 2.58 6.07
C TRP A 440 28.79 3.71 5.48
N LYS A 441 27.73 4.10 6.22
CA LYS A 441 26.82 5.19 5.87
C LYS A 441 26.58 6.07 7.09
N ILE A 442 26.69 7.38 6.92
CA ILE A 442 26.31 8.38 7.92
C ILE A 442 25.12 9.16 7.36
N GLU A 443 24.04 9.22 8.12
CA GLU A 443 22.87 10.04 7.82
C GLU A 443 22.66 11.02 8.97
N TYR A 444 22.54 12.29 8.63
CA TYR A 444 22.16 13.35 9.55
C TYR A 444 20.87 14.01 9.04
N TYR A 445 19.95 14.27 9.95
CA TYR A 445 18.68 14.94 9.67
C TYR A 445 18.42 15.99 10.74
N ASN A 446 18.28 17.25 10.35
CA ASN A 446 17.94 18.32 11.29
C ASN A 446 16.45 18.28 11.64
N ARG A 447 16.08 17.56 12.70
CA ARG A 447 14.70 17.44 13.18
C ARG A 447 14.23 18.70 13.93
N SER A 448 15.14 19.47 14.49
CA SER A 448 14.79 20.62 15.34
C SER A 448 14.22 21.81 14.58
N ARG A 449 14.32 21.83 13.24
CA ARG A 449 13.98 22.97 12.37
C ARG A 449 14.66 24.30 12.78
N HIS A 450 15.62 24.25 13.69
CA HIS A 450 16.42 25.40 14.09
C HIS A 450 17.66 25.44 13.21
N TYR A 451 17.89 26.57 12.59
CA TYR A 451 19.08 26.81 11.75
C TYR A 451 20.01 27.74 12.47
N ILE A 452 21.33 27.44 12.44
CA ILE A 452 22.33 28.35 12.94
C ILE A 452 22.56 29.39 11.85
N SER A 453 22.21 30.64 12.12
CA SER A 453 22.62 31.76 11.27
C SER A 453 23.99 32.25 11.75
N PRO A 454 25.05 32.02 10.99
CA PRO A 454 26.39 32.47 11.41
C PRO A 454 26.47 33.99 11.35
N GLN A 455 27.04 34.60 12.40
CA GLN A 455 27.27 36.05 12.43
C GLN A 455 28.33 36.46 11.39
N GLY A 456 28.09 37.58 10.69
CA GLY A 456 29.03 38.12 9.72
C GLY A 456 28.88 37.59 8.28
N PHE A 457 27.78 36.93 7.96
CA PHE A 457 27.43 36.53 6.59
C PHE A 457 26.31 37.41 6.05
N ALA A 458 26.42 37.82 4.78
CA ALA A 458 25.50 38.77 4.17
C ALA A 458 24.40 38.14 3.34
N THR A 459 24.65 36.98 2.74
CA THR A 459 23.69 36.29 1.85
C THR A 459 23.52 34.84 2.23
N PHE A 460 22.33 34.27 1.92
CA PHE A 460 22.09 32.85 2.08
C PHE A 460 21.31 32.29 0.88
N LYS A 461 21.58 31.03 0.53
CA LYS A 461 20.96 30.32 -0.58
C LYS A 461 20.64 28.89 -0.18
N TRP A 462 19.47 28.40 -0.63
CA TRP A 462 19.13 26.98 -0.52
C TRP A 462 19.89 26.17 -1.55
N VAL A 463 20.49 25.07 -1.12
CA VAL A 463 21.23 24.13 -1.96
C VAL A 463 20.73 22.72 -1.73
N ASN A 464 20.56 21.99 -2.82
CA ASN A 464 20.18 20.58 -2.80
C ASN A 464 20.90 19.84 -3.93
N ASN A 465 21.84 18.97 -3.59
CA ASN A 465 22.53 18.11 -4.56
C ASN A 465 21.95 16.68 -4.64
N MET A 466 20.80 16.44 -3.99
CA MET A 466 20.15 15.12 -4.02
C MET A 466 19.44 14.82 -5.35
N THR A 467 19.07 15.86 -6.11
CA THR A 467 18.26 15.76 -7.34
C THR A 467 19.04 15.98 -8.62
N ASP A 468 20.29 16.43 -8.53
CA ASP A 468 21.17 16.69 -9.69
C ASP A 468 22.15 15.53 -9.89
N ASP A 469 22.41 15.15 -11.15
CA ASP A 469 23.43 14.15 -11.52
C ASP A 469 24.87 14.52 -11.10
N SER A 470 25.06 15.72 -10.56
CA SER A 470 26.31 16.20 -9.95
C SER A 470 26.48 15.71 -8.50
N VAL A 471 26.36 14.39 -8.29
CA VAL A 471 26.82 13.78 -7.03
C VAL A 471 28.31 14.08 -6.93
N ALA A 472 28.70 14.85 -5.90
CA ALA A 472 30.12 15.13 -5.64
C ALA A 472 30.83 13.80 -5.33
N LYS A 473 31.39 13.17 -6.36
CA LYS A 473 32.23 11.98 -6.22
C LYS A 473 33.56 12.43 -5.65
N VAL A 474 33.72 12.22 -4.35
CA VAL A 474 34.95 12.55 -3.64
C VAL A 474 35.75 11.26 -3.50
N THR A 475 37.03 11.28 -3.90
CA THR A 475 37.96 10.16 -3.68
C THR A 475 38.41 10.11 -2.24
N VAL A 476 38.79 8.93 -1.71
CA VAL A 476 39.26 8.77 -0.31
C VAL A 476 40.48 9.60 0.01
N ASP A 477 41.28 9.96 -0.99
CA ASP A 477 42.42 10.91 -0.81
C ASP A 477 41.99 12.29 -0.33
N SER A 478 40.66 12.60 -0.39
CA SER A 478 40.08 13.83 0.15
C SER A 478 39.71 13.73 1.64
N ILE A 479 39.90 12.57 2.29
CA ILE A 479 39.66 12.40 3.72
C ILE A 479 40.95 12.62 4.48
N TYR A 480 41.08 13.77 5.06
CA TYR A 480 42.19 14.09 5.95
C TYR A 480 41.68 14.08 7.41
N ASN A 481 42.22 13.20 8.25
CA ASN A 481 41.82 13.07 9.67
C ASN A 481 40.30 12.90 9.91
N GLY A 482 39.57 12.23 9.03
CA GLY A 482 38.13 12.05 9.16
C GLY A 482 37.28 13.22 8.64
N ILE A 483 37.91 14.23 8.04
CA ILE A 483 37.23 15.38 7.42
C ILE A 483 37.21 15.19 5.91
N LEU A 484 36.00 15.26 5.34
CA LEU A 484 35.78 15.21 3.90
C LEU A 484 35.78 16.61 3.32
N HIS A 485 36.58 16.83 2.31
CA HIS A 485 36.66 18.07 1.56
C HIS A 485 35.72 18.02 0.36
N VAL A 486 34.59 18.73 0.41
CA VAL A 486 33.57 18.76 -0.63
C VAL A 486 33.56 20.09 -1.36
N GLY A 487 33.85 20.08 -2.66
CA GLY A 487 33.84 21.29 -3.49
C GLY A 487 32.41 21.85 -3.67
N TYR A 488 32.27 23.17 -3.46
CA TYR A 488 31.05 23.91 -3.76
C TYR A 488 31.43 25.22 -4.45
N GLN A 489 31.18 25.36 -5.75
CA GLN A 489 31.66 26.48 -6.57
C GLN A 489 33.18 26.67 -6.38
N ASP A 490 33.62 27.85 -5.94
CA ASP A 490 35.02 28.16 -5.66
C ASP A 490 35.47 27.88 -4.20
N ALA A 491 34.54 27.37 -3.36
CA ALA A 491 34.79 27.06 -1.95
C ALA A 491 34.87 25.55 -1.69
N VAL A 492 35.60 25.14 -0.66
CA VAL A 492 35.71 23.76 -0.19
C VAL A 492 35.07 23.65 1.19
N LEU A 493 33.96 22.91 1.30
CA LEU A 493 33.27 22.66 2.57
C LEU A 493 33.93 21.48 3.32
N LEU A 494 34.05 21.61 4.63
CA LEU A 494 34.72 20.65 5.51
C LEU A 494 33.71 19.79 6.28
N PHE A 495 33.36 18.63 5.75
CA PHE A 495 32.44 17.71 6.40
C PHE A 495 33.16 16.81 7.41
N ASP A 496 33.17 17.21 8.68
CA ASP A 496 33.72 16.40 9.77
C ASP A 496 32.75 15.29 10.14
N THR A 497 33.14 14.04 9.86
CA THR A 497 32.31 12.86 10.10
C THR A 497 32.05 12.61 11.59
N ALA A 498 32.98 13.01 12.48
CA ALA A 498 32.81 12.88 13.92
C ALA A 498 31.77 13.90 14.44
N ALA A 499 31.90 15.16 13.99
CA ALA A 499 30.97 16.24 14.33
C ALA A 499 29.53 15.93 13.83
N ILE A 500 29.39 15.37 12.62
CA ILE A 500 28.09 14.96 12.06
C ILE A 500 27.44 13.85 12.89
N ARG A 501 28.21 12.83 13.30
CA ARG A 501 27.73 11.76 14.18
C ARG A 501 27.29 12.28 15.54
N GLN A 502 28.10 13.18 16.14
CA GLN A 502 27.77 13.79 17.43
C GLN A 502 26.53 14.68 17.34
N ALA A 503 26.39 15.49 16.29
CA ALA A 503 25.19 16.30 16.05
C ALA A 503 23.94 15.44 15.88
N LYS A 504 24.04 14.29 15.19
CA LYS A 504 22.96 13.31 15.08
C LYS A 504 22.53 12.75 16.44
N GLN A 505 23.49 12.34 17.28
CA GLN A 505 23.20 11.77 18.61
C GLN A 505 22.57 12.79 19.57
N LEU A 506 22.99 14.05 19.49
CA LEU A 506 22.53 15.11 20.37
C LEU A 506 21.33 15.89 19.81
N GLU A 507 20.85 15.54 18.62
CA GLU A 507 19.79 16.25 17.86
C GLU A 507 20.04 17.76 17.73
N LYS A 508 21.33 18.16 17.65
CA LYS A 508 21.73 19.55 17.55
C LYS A 508 21.90 20.01 16.10
N PRO A 509 21.57 21.28 15.78
CA PRO A 509 21.89 21.86 14.48
C PRO A 509 23.39 21.90 14.25
N LEU A 510 23.82 21.67 13.01
CA LEU A 510 25.21 21.60 12.59
C LEU A 510 25.55 22.79 11.71
N LEU A 511 26.75 23.32 11.87
CA LEU A 511 27.34 24.31 11.00
C LEU A 511 28.65 23.76 10.41
N ILE A 512 28.74 23.73 9.08
CA ILE A 512 29.89 23.24 8.32
C ILE A 512 30.60 24.43 7.69
N PRO A 513 31.80 24.79 8.13
CA PRO A 513 32.55 25.90 7.56
C PRO A 513 33.26 25.49 6.26
N SER A 514 33.57 26.47 5.40
CA SER A 514 34.52 26.31 4.30
C SER A 514 35.95 26.47 4.78
N LEU A 515 36.89 25.93 4.00
CA LEU A 515 38.34 26.00 4.30
C LEU A 515 38.87 27.44 4.40
N ASP A 516 38.31 28.33 3.58
CA ASP A 516 38.67 29.75 3.51
C ASP A 516 37.86 30.64 4.47
N GLY A 517 36.86 30.08 5.17
CA GLY A 517 35.99 30.80 6.08
C GLY A 517 35.05 31.82 5.43
N LYS A 518 34.97 31.85 4.09
CA LYS A 518 34.08 32.75 3.34
C LYS A 518 32.66 32.21 3.21
N VAL A 519 32.50 30.89 3.31
CA VAL A 519 31.21 30.19 3.16
C VAL A 519 30.96 29.32 4.39
N ALA A 520 29.70 29.22 4.81
CA ALA A 520 29.27 28.29 5.85
C ALA A 520 27.98 27.58 5.41
N PHE A 521 27.86 26.30 5.74
CA PHE A 521 26.71 25.48 5.36
C PHE A 521 25.98 24.95 6.59
N THR A 522 24.68 25.18 6.65
CA THR A 522 23.78 24.60 7.67
C THR A 522 22.90 23.56 7.02
N PRO A 523 23.16 22.27 7.25
CA PRO A 523 22.43 21.20 6.60
C PRO A 523 21.04 20.98 7.20
N THR A 524 20.09 20.64 6.33
CA THR A 524 18.84 19.97 6.70
C THR A 524 18.97 18.47 6.60
N ASN A 525 19.75 18.00 5.63
CA ASN A 525 20.03 16.60 5.44
C ASN A 525 21.46 16.40 4.91
N ILE A 526 22.14 15.39 5.42
CA ILE A 526 23.42 14.91 4.90
C ILE A 526 23.39 13.39 4.85
N THR A 527 23.77 12.81 3.73
CA THR A 527 24.04 11.39 3.59
C THR A 527 25.44 11.20 3.04
N ILE A 528 26.33 10.59 3.81
CA ILE A 528 27.67 10.22 3.39
C ILE A 528 27.71 8.71 3.28
N THR A 529 28.01 8.19 2.09
CA THR A 529 28.13 6.76 1.82
C THR A 529 29.56 6.47 1.35
N ALA A 530 30.29 5.68 2.10
CA ALA A 530 31.59 5.16 1.67
C ALA A 530 31.43 3.74 1.13
N TYR A 531 32.14 3.46 0.06
CA TYR A 531 32.17 2.16 -0.60
C TYR A 531 33.54 1.49 -0.34
N LYS A 532 33.61 0.18 -0.48
CA LYS A 532 34.84 -0.58 -0.28
C LYS A 532 35.91 -0.31 -1.36
N ASP A 533 35.49 0.19 -2.52
CA ASP A 533 36.36 0.63 -3.62
C ASP A 533 37.03 2.01 -3.38
N HIS A 534 36.99 2.48 -2.13
CA HIS A 534 37.51 3.78 -1.72
C HIS A 534 36.78 5.01 -2.31
N LYS A 535 35.60 4.83 -2.90
CA LYS A 535 34.74 5.95 -3.33
C LYS A 535 33.86 6.41 -2.16
N VAL A 536 33.65 7.73 -2.07
CA VAL A 536 32.75 8.33 -1.09
C VAL A 536 31.77 9.24 -1.83
N GLU A 537 30.49 8.99 -1.61
CA GLU A 537 29.41 9.85 -2.11
C GLU A 537 28.87 10.71 -0.96
N VAL A 538 28.71 12.00 -1.22
CA VAL A 538 28.14 12.96 -0.29
C VAL A 538 26.92 13.59 -0.93
N GLN A 539 25.75 13.34 -0.34
CA GLN A 539 24.48 13.97 -0.70
C GLN A 539 24.08 14.91 0.43
N TYR A 540 23.73 16.14 0.11
CA TYR A 540 23.35 17.13 1.11
C TYR A 540 22.27 18.09 0.61
N SER A 541 21.49 18.62 1.55
CA SER A 541 20.58 19.74 1.33
C SER A 541 20.59 20.66 2.54
N GLY A 542 20.44 21.95 2.33
CA GLY A 542 20.47 22.93 3.39
C GLY A 542 20.69 24.37 2.90
N TYR A 543 21.08 25.22 3.83
CA TYR A 543 21.34 26.64 3.55
C TYR A 543 22.83 26.93 3.55
N ILE A 544 23.30 27.55 2.49
CA ILE A 544 24.67 28.10 2.39
C ILE A 544 24.62 29.59 2.65
N PHE A 545 25.52 30.06 3.48
CA PHE A 545 25.73 31.44 3.82
C PHE A 545 27.08 31.90 3.24
N SER A 546 27.13 33.05 2.57
CA SER A 546 28.35 33.62 2.02
C SER A 546 28.56 35.03 2.55
N LYS A 547 29.86 35.39 2.77
CA LYS A 547 30.26 36.76 3.01
C LYS A 547 30.30 37.48 1.68
N GLU A 548 29.68 38.65 1.58
CA GLU A 548 29.89 39.51 0.41
C GLU A 548 31.35 39.94 0.35
N GLU A 549 31.91 39.92 -0.87
CA GLU A 549 33.21 40.59 -1.14
C GLU A 549 33.05 42.11 -1.16
#